data_fb2259f77ef0bc8e2b5a3c167fef6970
#
_entry.id   fb2259f77ef0bc8e2b5a3c167fef6970
#
_cell.length_a   1.000
_cell.length_b   1.000
_cell.length_c   1.000
_cell.angle_alpha   90.00
_cell.angle_beta   90.00
_cell.angle_gamma   90.00
#
_symmetry.space_group_name_H-M   'P 1'
#
loop_
_entity.id
_entity.type
_entity.pdbx_description
1 polymer ?
#
loop_
_entity_poly.entity_id
_entity_poly.type
_entity_poly.pdbx_seq_one_letter_code
_entity_poly.pdbx_strand_id
1 'polypeptide(L)'
;MRDDFAAFILSHGRPDRVVTYNTLRKHGYTGKIYIVIDDEDETGDRYREIYGDQILSFSKAEASNLFDEGDNFQDRRAVVYARNAIWQIAASVGCDYFIELDDDYSNFYYRIDENGFYGNWWVRCDWLFSACCDYLEKTPFATVALSQGGDHIGGGAGIKSNRTLRKAMNAFVCKTDRPFPFMGRINEDTTSYVTLQRQGLPFITVVAAQVNQGSTQANPGGLTDIYKAMGTYVKSFYSVMFCPSAVKVGLLRDGGTKGGTKTEGHARLHHAINWNACAPKIIREVHRKTKRS
;
A
#
# COMPACT_ATOMS: atom_id res chain seq x y z
N MET A 1 -10.34 -19.97 -1.21
CA MET A 1 -9.15 -19.26 -0.68
C MET A 1 -8.39 -20.18 0.25
N ARG A 2 -7.09 -19.97 0.49
CA ARG A 2 -6.26 -20.74 1.44
C ARG A 2 -6.78 -20.53 2.87
N ASP A 3 -6.67 -21.54 3.73
CA ASP A 3 -7.14 -21.45 5.14
C ASP A 3 -6.18 -20.62 6.02
N ASP A 4 -4.90 -20.53 5.61
CA ASP A 4 -3.82 -19.76 6.25
C ASP A 4 -3.72 -18.30 5.77
N PHE A 5 -4.72 -17.82 5.01
CA PHE A 5 -4.77 -16.46 4.47
C PHE A 5 -5.97 -15.69 5.01
N ALA A 6 -5.76 -14.40 5.33
CA ALA A 6 -6.83 -13.47 5.67
C ALA A 6 -6.68 -12.12 4.96
N ALA A 7 -7.80 -11.44 4.74
CA ALA A 7 -7.83 -10.04 4.34
C ALA A 7 -8.06 -9.17 5.59
N PHE A 8 -7.18 -8.21 5.83
CA PHE A 8 -7.30 -7.22 6.88
C PHE A 8 -7.64 -5.86 6.27
N ILE A 9 -8.75 -5.29 6.71
CA ILE A 9 -9.22 -3.99 6.27
C ILE A 9 -8.92 -2.99 7.39
N LEU A 10 -8.07 -2.01 7.10
CA LEU A 10 -7.70 -0.97 8.05
C LEU A 10 -8.74 0.13 8.02
N SER A 11 -9.37 0.44 9.15
CA SER A 11 -10.44 1.44 9.21
C SER A 11 -10.41 2.21 10.53
N HIS A 12 -10.88 3.46 10.50
CA HIS A 12 -11.02 4.33 11.66
C HIS A 12 -12.15 5.33 11.45
N GLY A 13 -13.10 5.39 12.41
CA GLY A 13 -14.17 6.38 12.43
C GLY A 13 -15.24 6.24 11.32
N ARG A 14 -15.34 5.08 10.65
CA ARG A 14 -16.23 4.88 9.49
C ARG A 14 -16.93 3.52 9.46
N PRO A 15 -17.57 3.06 10.56
CA PRO A 15 -18.12 1.70 10.66
C PRO A 15 -19.16 1.37 9.57
N ASP A 16 -19.97 2.35 9.14
CA ASP A 16 -21.01 2.15 8.13
C ASP A 16 -20.48 2.30 6.68
N ARG A 17 -19.14 2.51 6.49
CA ARG A 17 -18.54 2.84 5.21
C ARG A 17 -17.33 1.97 4.85
N VAL A 18 -17.24 0.76 5.38
CA VAL A 18 -16.19 -0.20 5.03
C VAL A 18 -16.51 -0.83 3.66
N VAL A 19 -16.32 -0.04 2.61
CA VAL A 19 -16.68 -0.40 1.22
C VAL A 19 -15.92 -1.64 0.76
N THR A 20 -14.66 -1.74 1.15
CA THR A 20 -13.74 -2.84 0.78
C THR A 20 -14.29 -4.21 1.20
N TYR A 21 -15.03 -4.29 2.31
CA TYR A 21 -15.64 -5.54 2.78
C TYR A 21 -16.57 -6.14 1.72
N ASN A 22 -17.53 -5.36 1.25
CA ASN A 22 -18.48 -5.79 0.22
C ASN A 22 -17.80 -5.99 -1.14
N THR A 23 -16.79 -5.17 -1.46
CA THR A 23 -16.02 -5.28 -2.70
C THR A 23 -15.27 -6.60 -2.78
N LEU A 24 -14.63 -7.05 -1.70
CA LEU A 24 -13.97 -8.36 -1.64
C LEU A 24 -14.96 -9.50 -1.92
N ARG A 25 -16.11 -9.49 -1.25
CA ARG A 25 -17.15 -10.52 -1.45
C ARG A 25 -17.70 -10.51 -2.87
N LYS A 26 -17.98 -9.32 -3.42
CA LYS A 26 -18.41 -9.12 -4.80
C LYS A 26 -17.40 -9.71 -5.80
N HIS A 27 -16.10 -9.58 -5.52
CA HIS A 27 -15.02 -10.11 -6.35
C HIS A 27 -14.63 -11.57 -6.02
N GLY A 28 -15.53 -12.31 -5.33
CA GLY A 28 -15.39 -13.74 -5.10
C GLY A 28 -14.29 -14.10 -4.11
N TYR A 29 -13.99 -13.22 -3.16
CA TYR A 29 -13.14 -13.57 -2.02
C TYR A 29 -13.93 -14.37 -1.01
N THR A 30 -13.52 -15.64 -0.77
CA THR A 30 -14.21 -16.58 0.13
C THR A 30 -13.54 -16.73 1.49
N GLY A 31 -12.32 -16.20 1.65
CA GLY A 31 -11.53 -16.34 2.87
C GLY A 31 -12.00 -15.48 4.04
N LYS A 32 -11.21 -15.51 5.12
CA LYS A 32 -11.44 -14.72 6.32
C LYS A 32 -11.24 -13.23 6.02
N ILE A 33 -12.16 -12.38 6.51
CA ILE A 33 -12.02 -10.94 6.51
C ILE A 33 -12.03 -10.46 7.95
N TYR A 34 -11.06 -9.64 8.31
CA TYR A 34 -11.04 -8.92 9.57
C TYR A 34 -10.99 -7.42 9.30
N ILE A 35 -11.62 -6.65 10.17
CA ILE A 35 -11.53 -5.19 10.18
C ILE A 35 -10.67 -4.82 11.38
N VAL A 36 -9.58 -4.10 11.11
CA VAL A 36 -8.61 -3.70 12.12
C VAL A 36 -8.88 -2.24 12.49
N ILE A 37 -9.19 -2.03 13.74
CA ILE A 37 -9.44 -0.71 14.34
C ILE A 37 -8.47 -0.48 15.49
N ASP A 38 -8.23 0.78 15.81
CA ASP A 38 -7.38 1.14 16.95
C ASP A 38 -8.21 1.42 18.22
N ASP A 39 -7.52 1.44 19.37
CA ASP A 39 -8.09 1.68 20.69
C ASP A 39 -8.52 3.14 20.92
N GLU A 40 -8.13 4.07 20.04
CA GLU A 40 -8.52 5.48 20.06
C GLU A 40 -9.75 5.76 19.17
N ASP A 41 -10.34 4.74 18.53
CA ASP A 41 -11.53 4.89 17.69
C ASP A 41 -12.80 4.93 18.54
N GLU A 42 -13.38 6.11 18.70
CA GLU A 42 -14.62 6.33 19.47
C GLU A 42 -15.83 5.56 18.88
N THR A 43 -15.75 5.11 17.64
CA THR A 43 -16.82 4.35 16.96
C THR A 43 -16.65 2.83 17.05
N GLY A 44 -15.70 2.35 17.86
CA GLY A 44 -15.35 0.93 17.97
C GLY A 44 -16.52 0.01 18.31
N ASP A 45 -17.44 0.46 19.16
CA ASP A 45 -18.64 -0.33 19.51
C ASP A 45 -19.57 -0.51 18.29
N ARG A 46 -19.69 0.52 17.45
CA ARG A 46 -20.48 0.43 16.22
C ARG A 46 -19.87 -0.55 15.21
N TYR A 47 -18.54 -0.62 15.10
CA TYR A 47 -17.89 -1.67 14.32
C TYR A 47 -18.23 -3.07 14.84
N ARG A 48 -18.17 -3.28 16.16
CA ARG A 48 -18.50 -4.59 16.77
C ARG A 48 -19.96 -4.97 16.58
N GLU A 49 -20.86 -3.99 16.62
CA GLU A 49 -22.29 -4.22 16.34
C GLU A 49 -22.51 -4.71 14.89
N ILE A 50 -21.80 -4.14 13.91
CA ILE A 50 -22.00 -4.48 12.48
C ILE A 50 -21.27 -5.75 12.09
N TYR A 51 -20.02 -5.94 12.55
CA TYR A 51 -19.11 -6.97 12.04
C TYR A 51 -18.77 -8.07 13.07
N GLY A 52 -19.20 -7.93 14.31
CA GLY A 52 -19.06 -8.96 15.35
C GLY A 52 -17.59 -9.38 15.55
N ASP A 53 -17.36 -10.69 15.53
CA ASP A 53 -16.05 -11.32 15.77
C ASP A 53 -14.98 -11.03 14.67
N GLN A 54 -15.37 -10.35 13.61
CA GLN A 54 -14.44 -9.94 12.56
C GLN A 54 -13.64 -8.68 12.94
N ILE A 55 -13.95 -8.04 14.07
CA ILE A 55 -13.24 -6.87 14.55
C ILE A 55 -12.03 -7.28 15.37
N LEU A 56 -10.86 -6.78 14.98
CA LEU A 56 -9.62 -6.91 15.73
C LEU A 56 -9.13 -5.52 16.11
N SER A 57 -8.72 -5.35 17.35
CA SER A 57 -8.27 -4.06 17.88
C SER A 57 -6.80 -4.11 18.25
N PHE A 58 -6.11 -2.97 18.12
CA PHE A 58 -4.74 -2.78 18.56
C PHE A 58 -4.57 -1.47 19.31
N SER A 59 -3.50 -1.36 20.11
CA SER A 59 -3.14 -0.11 20.78
C SER A 59 -2.25 0.74 19.88
N LYS A 60 -2.69 1.96 19.56
CA LYS A 60 -1.86 2.93 18.83
C LYS A 60 -0.61 3.33 19.61
N ALA A 61 -0.73 3.43 20.92
CA ALA A 61 0.40 3.76 21.77
C ALA A 61 1.50 2.68 21.72
N GLU A 62 1.11 1.39 21.72
CA GLU A 62 2.04 0.29 21.56
C GLU A 62 2.62 0.25 20.15
N ALA A 63 1.77 0.43 19.13
CA ALA A 63 2.19 0.43 17.74
C ALA A 63 3.20 1.54 17.42
N SER A 64 3.12 2.70 18.08
CA SER A 64 4.07 3.81 17.91
C SER A 64 5.50 3.45 18.27
N ASN A 65 5.71 2.43 19.11
CA ASN A 65 7.05 1.95 19.48
C ASN A 65 7.68 1.00 18.44
N LEU A 66 6.93 0.61 17.40
CA LEU A 66 7.39 -0.39 16.42
C LEU A 66 8.15 0.22 15.25
N PHE A 67 8.09 1.53 15.06
CA PHE A 67 8.66 2.20 13.90
C PHE A 67 9.04 3.66 14.19
N ASP A 68 9.82 4.27 13.28
CA ASP A 68 10.17 5.69 13.34
C ASP A 68 9.09 6.53 12.65
N GLU A 69 8.41 7.37 13.40
CA GLU A 69 7.37 8.28 12.89
C GLU A 69 7.93 9.40 12.00
N GLY A 70 9.22 9.72 12.12
CA GLY A 70 9.90 10.77 11.38
C GLY A 70 9.64 12.18 11.90
N ASP A 71 8.89 12.32 12.98
CA ASP A 71 8.57 13.60 13.63
C ASP A 71 8.28 13.43 15.11
N ASN A 72 8.10 14.54 15.81
CA ASN A 72 7.77 14.58 17.24
C ASN A 72 6.33 15.02 17.52
N PHE A 73 5.45 15.00 16.53
CA PHE A 73 4.05 15.34 16.73
C PHE A 73 3.34 14.24 17.51
N GLN A 74 2.55 14.63 18.49
CA GLN A 74 1.77 13.71 19.32
C GLN A 74 0.47 13.23 18.62
N ASP A 75 0.36 13.47 17.31
CA ASP A 75 -0.85 13.16 16.53
C ASP A 75 -0.73 11.78 15.87
N ARG A 76 -1.51 10.81 16.35
CA ARG A 76 -1.55 9.43 15.85
C ARG A 76 -2.65 9.16 14.83
N ARG A 77 -3.17 10.18 14.13
CA ARG A 77 -4.19 10.04 13.09
C ARG A 77 -3.61 9.60 11.74
N ALA A 78 -2.96 8.44 11.69
CA ALA A 78 -2.36 7.91 10.48
C ALA A 78 -2.52 6.39 10.37
N VAL A 79 -2.59 5.88 9.16
CA VAL A 79 -2.75 4.44 8.88
C VAL A 79 -1.50 3.62 9.24
N VAL A 80 -0.35 4.23 9.32
CA VAL A 80 0.94 3.57 9.60
C VAL A 80 0.94 2.75 10.89
N TYR A 81 0.18 3.17 11.89
CA TYR A 81 0.06 2.43 13.16
C TYR A 81 -0.63 1.08 12.94
N ALA A 82 -1.73 1.06 12.20
CA ALA A 82 -2.42 -0.16 11.83
C ALA A 82 -1.54 -1.07 10.95
N ARG A 83 -0.83 -0.50 9.96
CA ARG A 83 0.10 -1.24 9.09
C ARG A 83 1.22 -1.92 9.87
N ASN A 84 1.72 -1.31 10.94
CA ASN A 84 2.75 -1.93 11.77
C ASN A 84 2.18 -2.92 12.79
N ALA A 85 0.97 -2.70 13.31
CA ALA A 85 0.31 -3.63 14.23
C ALA A 85 -0.14 -4.94 13.55
N ILE A 86 -0.39 -4.91 12.23
CA ILE A 86 -0.99 -6.01 11.47
C ILE A 86 -0.17 -7.32 11.59
N TRP A 87 1.14 -7.24 11.71
CA TRP A 87 2.01 -8.41 11.80
C TRP A 87 1.72 -9.27 13.03
N GLN A 88 1.56 -8.62 14.18
CA GLN A 88 1.20 -9.30 15.43
C GLN A 88 -0.24 -9.80 15.39
N ILE A 89 -1.15 -9.01 14.80
CA ILE A 89 -2.55 -9.40 14.63
C ILE A 89 -2.65 -10.64 13.72
N ALA A 90 -1.97 -10.67 12.58
CA ALA A 90 -1.98 -11.80 11.65
C ALA A 90 -1.46 -13.08 12.31
N ALA A 91 -0.38 -12.96 13.08
CA ALA A 91 0.17 -14.08 13.86
C ALA A 91 -0.83 -14.58 14.92
N SER A 92 -1.51 -13.68 15.62
CA SER A 92 -2.46 -14.04 16.69
C SER A 92 -3.69 -14.81 16.19
N VAL A 93 -4.10 -14.59 14.93
CA VAL A 93 -5.23 -15.30 14.30
C VAL A 93 -4.78 -16.49 13.45
N GLY A 94 -3.50 -16.85 13.50
CA GLY A 94 -2.94 -18.03 12.84
C GLY A 94 -2.87 -17.93 11.32
N CYS A 95 -2.58 -16.74 10.77
CA CYS A 95 -2.41 -16.55 9.33
C CYS A 95 -0.93 -16.55 8.95
N ASP A 96 -0.54 -17.38 7.98
CA ASP A 96 0.81 -17.38 7.38
C ASP A 96 0.93 -16.32 6.30
N TYR A 97 -0.19 -15.97 5.66
CA TYR A 97 -0.28 -14.94 4.63
C TYR A 97 -1.46 -14.02 4.90
N PHE A 98 -1.32 -12.79 4.47
CA PHE A 98 -2.42 -11.82 4.55
C PHE A 98 -2.34 -10.77 3.43
N ILE A 99 -3.45 -10.08 3.20
CA ILE A 99 -3.47 -8.82 2.48
C ILE A 99 -3.98 -7.73 3.40
N GLU A 100 -3.28 -6.59 3.43
CA GLU A 100 -3.77 -5.38 4.06
C GLU A 100 -4.38 -4.44 3.03
N LEU A 101 -5.51 -3.84 3.37
CA LEU A 101 -6.34 -3.03 2.48
C LEU A 101 -6.89 -1.83 3.23
N ASP A 102 -7.01 -0.70 2.57
CA ASP A 102 -7.78 0.43 3.08
C ASP A 102 -9.29 0.14 2.96
N ASP A 103 -10.14 0.87 3.68
CA ASP A 103 -11.57 0.60 3.78
C ASP A 103 -12.43 1.14 2.61
N ASP A 104 -11.84 1.90 1.69
CA ASP A 104 -12.54 2.64 0.62
C ASP A 104 -12.35 2.06 -0.79
N TYR A 105 -11.86 0.85 -0.93
CA TYR A 105 -11.67 0.22 -2.24
C TYR A 105 -12.99 -0.22 -2.84
N SER A 106 -13.29 0.31 -4.03
CA SER A 106 -14.57 0.12 -4.73
C SER A 106 -14.56 -0.96 -5.80
N ASN A 107 -13.37 -1.37 -6.26
CA ASN A 107 -13.24 -2.38 -7.31
C ASN A 107 -11.83 -2.97 -7.40
N PHE A 108 -11.74 -4.14 -8.02
CA PHE A 108 -10.50 -4.78 -8.46
C PHE A 108 -10.58 -5.05 -9.96
N TYR A 109 -9.52 -4.74 -10.71
CA TYR A 109 -9.45 -4.95 -12.14
C TYR A 109 -8.19 -5.68 -12.55
N TYR A 110 -8.28 -6.61 -13.51
CA TYR A 110 -7.15 -6.91 -14.36
C TYR A 110 -7.04 -5.83 -15.43
N ARG A 111 -5.84 -5.27 -15.57
CA ARG A 111 -5.57 -4.17 -16.51
C ARG A 111 -4.91 -4.63 -17.80
N ILE A 112 -4.39 -5.84 -17.79
CA ILE A 112 -3.74 -6.48 -18.94
C ILE A 112 -4.31 -7.89 -19.01
N ASP A 113 -4.83 -8.28 -20.18
CA ASP A 113 -5.30 -9.63 -20.42
C ASP A 113 -4.16 -10.57 -20.84
N GLU A 114 -4.49 -11.84 -21.11
CA GLU A 114 -3.54 -12.87 -21.53
C GLU A 114 -2.87 -12.56 -22.87
N ASN A 115 -3.51 -11.76 -23.73
CA ASN A 115 -2.99 -11.33 -25.03
C ASN A 115 -2.19 -10.02 -24.93
N GLY A 116 -2.09 -9.43 -23.74
CA GLY A 116 -1.39 -8.17 -23.50
C GLY A 116 -2.20 -6.92 -23.88
N PHE A 117 -3.51 -7.04 -24.12
CA PHE A 117 -4.37 -5.89 -24.32
C PHE A 117 -4.64 -5.18 -23.01
N TYR A 118 -4.76 -3.86 -23.09
CA TYR A 118 -5.05 -3.00 -21.95
C TYR A 118 -6.54 -2.70 -21.85
N GLY A 119 -7.12 -2.93 -20.64
CA GLY A 119 -8.55 -2.72 -20.41
C GLY A 119 -8.91 -2.81 -18.92
N ASN A 120 -10.17 -3.15 -18.66
CA ASN A 120 -10.70 -3.42 -17.33
C ASN A 120 -11.44 -4.74 -17.36
N TRP A 121 -10.87 -5.76 -16.75
CA TRP A 121 -11.50 -7.07 -16.64
C TRP A 121 -11.76 -7.41 -15.18
N TRP A 122 -12.76 -8.23 -14.96
CA TRP A 122 -13.16 -8.68 -13.64
C TRP A 122 -12.06 -9.53 -12.99
N VAL A 123 -11.75 -9.21 -11.73
CA VAL A 123 -10.82 -9.98 -10.90
C VAL A 123 -11.59 -10.97 -10.03
N ARG A 124 -11.10 -12.19 -9.93
CA ARG A 124 -11.47 -13.15 -8.89
C ARG A 124 -10.40 -13.09 -7.80
N CYS A 125 -10.75 -12.46 -6.67
CA CYS A 125 -9.79 -12.18 -5.60
C CYS A 125 -9.13 -13.44 -5.03
N ASP A 126 -9.85 -14.56 -4.89
CA ASP A 126 -9.26 -15.82 -4.43
C ASP A 126 -8.10 -16.27 -5.33
N TRP A 127 -8.26 -16.15 -6.64
CA TRP A 127 -7.20 -16.54 -7.58
C TRP A 127 -6.02 -15.58 -7.54
N LEU A 128 -6.30 -14.28 -7.54
CA LEU A 128 -5.26 -13.26 -7.49
C LEU A 128 -4.42 -13.38 -6.22
N PHE A 129 -5.07 -13.50 -5.07
CA PHE A 129 -4.36 -13.56 -3.78
C PHE A 129 -3.61 -14.88 -3.62
N SER A 130 -4.17 -16.01 -4.07
CA SER A 130 -3.45 -17.28 -4.09
C SER A 130 -2.19 -17.21 -4.96
N ALA A 131 -2.29 -16.60 -6.15
CA ALA A 131 -1.12 -16.41 -7.02
C ALA A 131 -0.05 -15.51 -6.39
N CYS A 132 -0.46 -14.47 -5.64
CA CYS A 132 0.47 -13.63 -4.88
C CYS A 132 1.17 -14.42 -3.76
N CYS A 133 0.44 -15.28 -3.03
CA CYS A 133 1.03 -16.16 -2.02
C CYS A 133 2.05 -17.12 -2.63
N ASP A 134 1.70 -17.78 -3.75
CA ASP A 134 2.60 -18.69 -4.46
C ASP A 134 3.85 -17.97 -4.96
N TYR A 135 3.73 -16.71 -5.35
CA TYR A 135 4.86 -15.89 -5.75
C TYR A 135 5.77 -15.56 -4.56
N LEU A 136 5.20 -15.17 -3.42
CA LEU A 136 5.96 -14.90 -2.19
C LEU A 136 6.68 -16.15 -1.68
N GLU A 137 6.03 -17.33 -1.79
CA GLU A 137 6.65 -18.60 -1.39
C GLU A 137 7.92 -18.90 -2.19
N LYS A 138 7.91 -18.61 -3.49
CA LYS A 138 8.98 -18.95 -4.44
C LYS A 138 10.05 -17.87 -4.59
N THR A 139 9.87 -16.72 -3.96
CA THR A 139 10.74 -15.55 -4.16
C THR A 139 11.14 -14.89 -2.85
N PRO A 140 12.23 -14.10 -2.82
CA PRO A 140 12.68 -13.40 -1.63
C PRO A 140 11.95 -12.02 -1.44
N PHE A 141 10.88 -11.74 -2.17
CA PHE A 141 10.17 -10.48 -2.01
C PHE A 141 9.51 -10.37 -0.63
N ALA A 142 9.56 -9.17 -0.06
CA ALA A 142 8.93 -8.87 1.22
C ALA A 142 7.41 -8.82 1.10
N THR A 143 6.94 -8.25 -0.02
CA THR A 143 5.52 -8.08 -0.29
C THR A 143 5.24 -7.99 -1.79
N VAL A 144 4.01 -8.33 -2.15
CA VAL A 144 3.43 -8.11 -3.48
C VAL A 144 2.32 -7.09 -3.34
N ALA A 145 2.52 -5.88 -3.88
CA ALA A 145 1.50 -4.84 -3.91
C ALA A 145 0.64 -4.91 -5.18
N LEU A 146 -0.59 -4.45 -5.08
CA LEU A 146 -1.45 -4.24 -6.25
C LEU A 146 -1.23 -2.83 -6.81
N SER A 147 -1.40 -2.67 -8.12
CA SER A 147 -1.28 -1.36 -8.77
C SER A 147 -2.44 -0.44 -8.41
N GLN A 148 -2.22 0.85 -8.57
CA GLN A 148 -3.17 1.92 -8.33
C GLN A 148 -3.51 2.66 -9.63
N GLY A 149 -4.56 3.48 -9.62
CA GLY A 149 -4.94 4.28 -10.79
C GLY A 149 -3.81 5.13 -11.37
N GLY A 150 -2.95 5.68 -10.51
CA GLY A 150 -1.76 6.45 -10.90
C GLY A 150 -0.72 5.67 -11.69
N ASP A 151 -0.63 4.35 -11.49
CA ASP A 151 0.29 3.48 -12.24
C ASP A 151 -0.13 3.30 -13.70
N HIS A 152 -1.37 3.61 -14.02
CA HIS A 152 -1.97 3.42 -15.33
C HIS A 152 -2.10 4.71 -16.15
N ILE A 153 -1.46 5.79 -15.72
CA ILE A 153 -1.40 7.05 -16.50
C ILE A 153 -0.67 6.78 -17.82
N GLY A 154 -1.32 7.18 -18.94
CA GLY A 154 -0.84 6.87 -20.28
C GLY A 154 -1.26 5.51 -20.82
N GLY A 155 -2.12 4.78 -20.10
CA GLY A 155 -2.70 3.51 -20.53
C GLY A 155 -1.65 2.44 -20.81
N GLY A 156 -1.92 1.57 -21.80
CA GLY A 156 -1.03 0.48 -22.17
C GLY A 156 0.37 0.92 -22.62
N ALA A 157 0.51 2.08 -23.24
CA ALA A 157 1.82 2.64 -23.63
C ALA A 157 2.63 3.05 -22.40
N GLY A 158 2.00 3.72 -21.42
CA GLY A 158 2.63 4.12 -20.16
C GLY A 158 3.11 2.90 -19.37
N ILE A 159 2.31 1.85 -19.31
CA ILE A 159 2.69 0.60 -18.64
C ILE A 159 3.89 -0.06 -19.32
N LYS A 160 3.91 -0.15 -20.63
CA LYS A 160 5.01 -0.77 -21.38
C LYS A 160 6.35 -0.05 -21.16
N SER A 161 6.33 1.28 -21.06
CA SER A 161 7.55 2.07 -20.90
C SER A 161 8.14 2.02 -19.50
N ASN A 162 7.31 1.88 -18.45
CA ASN A 162 7.72 2.04 -17.05
C ASN A 162 7.34 0.88 -16.11
N ARG A 163 7.04 -0.29 -16.64
CA ARG A 163 6.47 -1.40 -15.86
C ARG A 163 7.32 -1.90 -14.68
N THR A 164 8.61 -1.61 -14.65
CA THR A 164 9.50 -1.99 -13.54
C THR A 164 9.75 -0.86 -12.55
N LEU A 165 9.36 0.37 -12.87
CA LEU A 165 9.56 1.56 -12.04
C LEU A 165 8.24 1.93 -11.36
N ARG A 166 7.82 1.10 -10.39
CA ARG A 166 6.53 1.24 -9.69
C ARG A 166 6.74 1.34 -8.20
N LYS A 167 5.85 2.11 -7.57
CA LYS A 167 5.72 2.16 -6.12
C LYS A 167 4.90 0.96 -5.65
N ALA A 168 5.26 0.40 -4.50
CA ALA A 168 4.40 -0.50 -3.76
C ALA A 168 3.54 0.33 -2.81
N MET A 169 2.24 0.35 -2.99
CA MET A 169 1.34 1.28 -2.29
C MET A 169 0.04 0.58 -1.87
N ASN A 170 -0.44 0.94 -0.71
CA ASN A 170 -1.79 0.76 -0.16
C ASN A 170 -2.32 -0.68 -0.02
N ALA A 171 -2.12 -1.57 -0.96
CA ALA A 171 -2.63 -2.94 -0.93
C ALA A 171 -1.45 -3.92 -1.02
N PHE A 172 -1.13 -4.55 0.11
CA PHE A 172 0.08 -5.36 0.26
C PHE A 172 -0.29 -6.80 0.63
N VAL A 173 0.07 -7.75 -0.23
CA VAL A 173 0.06 -9.18 0.14
C VAL A 173 1.39 -9.50 0.79
N CYS A 174 1.34 -10.01 2.01
CA CYS A 174 2.50 -10.24 2.86
C CYS A 174 2.54 -11.68 3.38
N LYS A 175 3.72 -12.12 3.77
CA LYS A 175 3.96 -13.36 4.49
C LYS A 175 4.31 -13.03 5.93
N THR A 176 3.60 -13.58 6.90
CA THR A 176 3.69 -13.22 8.33
C THR A 176 5.09 -13.45 8.92
N ASP A 177 5.86 -14.40 8.38
CA ASP A 177 7.24 -14.67 8.79
C ASP A 177 8.29 -13.72 8.17
N ARG A 178 7.86 -12.74 7.36
CA ARG A 178 8.73 -11.74 6.72
C ARG A 178 8.33 -10.30 7.06
N PRO A 179 8.24 -9.95 8.35
CA PRO A 179 7.79 -8.63 8.75
C PRO A 179 8.79 -7.55 8.31
N PHE A 180 8.25 -6.39 7.99
CA PHE A 180 9.02 -5.17 7.75
C PHE A 180 8.29 -3.96 8.34
N PRO A 181 9.00 -2.92 8.81
CA PRO A 181 8.37 -1.73 9.33
C PRO A 181 7.88 -0.82 8.20
N PHE A 182 6.68 -0.29 8.35
CA PHE A 182 6.29 0.92 7.65
C PHE A 182 6.82 2.13 8.42
N MET A 183 7.49 3.06 7.74
CA MET A 183 8.23 4.17 8.34
C MET A 183 7.66 5.51 7.91
N GLY A 184 7.65 6.44 8.86
CA GLY A 184 7.11 7.78 8.64
C GLY A 184 5.61 7.85 8.87
N ARG A 185 5.16 8.85 9.62
CA ARG A 185 3.74 9.10 9.90
C ARG A 185 2.91 9.30 8.63
N ILE A 186 3.50 9.90 7.62
CA ILE A 186 2.85 10.27 6.36
C ILE A 186 3.68 9.72 5.20
N ASN A 187 2.99 9.22 4.16
CA ASN A 187 3.61 8.63 2.97
C ASN A 187 4.48 7.40 3.31
N GLU A 188 4.02 6.64 4.30
CA GLU A 188 4.69 5.50 4.91
C GLU A 188 4.98 4.40 3.90
N ASP A 189 4.10 4.19 2.94
CA ASP A 189 4.23 3.22 1.86
C ASP A 189 5.44 3.56 0.96
N THR A 190 5.50 4.79 0.46
CA THR A 190 6.62 5.25 -0.37
C THR A 190 7.93 5.29 0.43
N THR A 191 7.89 5.77 1.66
CA THR A 191 9.06 5.86 2.55
C THR A 191 9.65 4.47 2.80
N SER A 192 8.81 3.50 3.17
CA SER A 192 9.23 2.12 3.43
C SER A 192 9.80 1.47 2.17
N TYR A 193 9.11 1.59 1.05
CA TYR A 193 9.54 1.06 -0.23
C TYR A 193 10.95 1.57 -0.62
N VAL A 194 11.18 2.88 -0.64
CA VAL A 194 12.46 3.45 -1.08
C VAL A 194 13.60 3.15 -0.11
N THR A 195 13.31 3.05 1.17
CA THR A 195 14.32 2.83 2.21
C THR A 195 14.71 1.36 2.31
N LEU A 196 13.73 0.47 2.46
CA LEU A 196 13.97 -0.95 2.70
C LEU A 196 14.49 -1.67 1.46
N GLN A 197 14.01 -1.31 0.27
CA GLN A 197 14.50 -1.91 -0.97
C GLN A 197 15.99 -1.65 -1.17
N ARG A 198 16.49 -0.47 -0.80
CA ARG A 198 17.94 -0.19 -0.79
C ARG A 198 18.72 -1.04 0.18
N GLN A 199 18.10 -1.45 1.27
CA GLN A 199 18.70 -2.34 2.28
C GLN A 199 18.65 -3.83 1.87
N GLY A 200 18.12 -4.13 0.69
CA GLY A 200 18.07 -5.49 0.16
C GLY A 200 16.77 -6.24 0.43
N LEU A 201 15.71 -5.54 0.86
CA LEU A 201 14.38 -6.09 1.02
C LEU A 201 13.51 -5.70 -0.20
N PRO A 202 13.39 -6.55 -1.21
CA PRO A 202 12.74 -6.18 -2.46
C PRO A 202 11.21 -6.17 -2.31
N PHE A 203 10.60 -5.17 -2.95
CA PHE A 203 9.15 -5.00 -3.10
C PHE A 203 8.76 -5.16 -4.55
N ILE A 204 7.59 -5.68 -4.84
CA ILE A 204 7.08 -5.78 -6.20
C ILE A 204 5.63 -5.33 -6.29
N THR A 205 5.26 -4.69 -7.40
CA THR A 205 3.89 -4.33 -7.73
C THR A 205 3.41 -5.12 -8.93
N VAL A 206 2.28 -5.82 -8.78
CA VAL A 206 1.60 -6.49 -9.89
C VAL A 206 0.86 -5.46 -10.71
N VAL A 207 1.50 -4.99 -11.79
CA VAL A 207 0.92 -3.96 -12.67
C VAL A 207 -0.36 -4.43 -13.36
N ALA A 208 -0.47 -5.73 -13.62
CA ALA A 208 -1.64 -6.32 -14.27
C ALA A 208 -2.91 -6.31 -13.39
N ALA A 209 -2.78 -6.19 -12.07
CA ALA A 209 -3.90 -6.17 -11.14
C ALA A 209 -3.96 -4.82 -10.41
N GLN A 210 -5.09 -4.12 -10.58
CA GLN A 210 -5.33 -2.81 -9.99
C GLN A 210 -6.42 -2.88 -8.94
N VAL A 211 -6.19 -2.20 -7.81
CA VAL A 211 -7.25 -1.82 -6.88
C VAL A 211 -7.72 -0.40 -7.18
N ASN A 212 -9.04 -0.17 -7.18
CA ASN A 212 -9.62 1.14 -7.42
C ASN A 212 -10.05 1.77 -6.09
N GLN A 213 -9.45 2.90 -5.80
CA GLN A 213 -9.68 3.70 -4.60
C GLN A 213 -10.40 5.00 -4.96
N GLY A 214 -11.15 5.55 -4.03
CA GLY A 214 -11.71 6.90 -4.12
C GLY A 214 -10.62 7.98 -4.24
N SER A 215 -11.02 9.20 -4.57
CA SER A 215 -10.07 10.33 -4.62
C SER A 215 -9.46 10.57 -3.24
N THR A 216 -8.15 10.72 -3.17
CA THR A 216 -7.44 11.09 -1.94
C THR A 216 -8.07 12.35 -1.34
N GLN A 217 -8.34 12.35 -0.03
CA GLN A 217 -8.99 13.44 0.71
C GLN A 217 -10.51 13.65 0.41
N ALA A 218 -11.15 12.71 -0.26
CA ALA A 218 -12.60 12.77 -0.46
C ALA A 218 -13.39 12.54 0.84
N ASN A 219 -12.83 11.77 1.75
CA ASN A 219 -13.45 11.42 3.03
C ASN A 219 -12.85 12.24 4.18
N PRO A 220 -13.65 12.70 5.17
CA PRO A 220 -13.15 13.34 6.38
C PRO A 220 -12.42 12.34 7.26
N GLY A 221 -11.52 12.83 8.12
CA GLY A 221 -10.77 12.05 9.11
C GLY A 221 -9.40 11.58 8.63
N GLY A 222 -8.63 11.02 9.55
CA GLY A 222 -7.29 10.48 9.30
C GLY A 222 -6.32 11.50 8.70
N LEU A 223 -5.56 11.06 7.69
CA LEU A 223 -4.58 11.91 6.98
C LEU A 223 -5.20 13.13 6.28
N THR A 224 -6.50 13.10 5.96
CA THR A 224 -7.18 14.24 5.34
C THR A 224 -7.10 15.50 6.21
N ASP A 225 -7.30 15.34 7.52
CA ASP A 225 -7.27 16.48 8.45
C ASP A 225 -5.84 17.00 8.65
N ILE A 226 -4.85 16.11 8.67
CA ILE A 226 -3.44 16.49 8.69
C ILE A 226 -3.09 17.30 7.43
N TYR A 227 -3.52 16.85 6.26
CA TYR A 227 -3.26 17.57 5.00
C TYR A 227 -3.99 18.92 4.92
N LYS A 228 -5.16 19.05 5.53
CA LYS A 228 -5.85 20.35 5.63
C LYS A 228 -5.11 21.31 6.55
N ALA A 229 -4.56 20.82 7.65
CA ALA A 229 -3.83 21.64 8.61
C ALA A 229 -2.43 22.06 8.13
N MET A 230 -1.70 21.17 7.48
CA MET A 230 -0.28 21.35 7.15
C MET A 230 0.00 21.54 5.65
N GLY A 231 -0.99 21.27 4.79
CA GLY A 231 -0.85 21.23 3.34
C GLY A 231 -0.36 19.87 2.81
N THR A 232 -0.87 19.49 1.64
CA THR A 232 -0.56 18.19 1.01
C THR A 232 0.90 18.01 0.63
N TYR A 233 1.66 19.10 0.55
CA TYR A 233 3.09 19.05 0.23
C TYR A 233 3.92 18.39 1.33
N VAL A 234 3.45 18.37 2.56
CA VAL A 234 4.18 17.79 3.71
C VAL A 234 4.59 16.33 3.47
N LYS A 235 3.75 15.55 2.81
CA LYS A 235 4.05 14.15 2.45
C LYS A 235 5.34 13.99 1.63
N SER A 236 5.72 15.00 0.85
CA SER A 236 6.92 14.96 0.02
C SER A 236 8.20 15.00 0.84
N PHE A 237 8.16 15.62 2.01
CA PHE A 237 9.32 15.76 2.88
C PHE A 237 9.62 14.51 3.70
N TYR A 238 8.60 13.73 4.11
CA TYR A 238 8.82 12.51 4.88
C TYR A 238 9.74 11.54 4.16
N SER A 239 9.43 11.19 2.92
CA SER A 239 10.30 10.28 2.15
C SER A 239 11.71 10.84 1.93
N VAL A 240 11.88 12.17 1.85
CA VAL A 240 13.20 12.81 1.75
C VAL A 240 13.97 12.68 3.07
N MET A 241 13.33 12.87 4.21
CA MET A 241 13.99 12.73 5.52
C MET A 241 14.55 11.31 5.71
N PHE A 242 13.79 10.29 5.37
CA PHE A 242 14.22 8.90 5.51
C PHE A 242 15.23 8.45 4.46
N CYS A 243 15.15 8.99 3.23
CA CYS A 243 15.98 8.52 2.13
C CYS A 243 16.45 9.65 1.18
N PRO A 244 17.21 10.65 1.69
CA PRO A 244 17.61 11.83 0.94
C PRO A 244 18.48 11.51 -0.28
N SER A 245 19.17 10.37 -0.27
CA SER A 245 20.02 9.91 -1.40
C SER A 245 19.21 9.33 -2.57
N ALA A 246 17.94 8.97 -2.36
CA ALA A 246 17.07 8.40 -3.40
C ALA A 246 15.82 9.24 -3.66
N VAL A 247 15.46 10.14 -2.77
CA VAL A 247 14.26 10.97 -2.92
C VAL A 247 14.60 12.44 -2.75
N LYS A 248 14.02 13.27 -3.58
CA LYS A 248 14.09 14.74 -3.47
C LYS A 248 12.71 15.34 -3.66
N VAL A 249 12.50 16.55 -3.16
CA VAL A 249 11.31 17.34 -3.47
C VAL A 249 11.45 17.90 -4.89
N GLY A 250 10.41 17.72 -5.68
CA GLY A 250 10.32 18.24 -7.05
C GLY A 250 8.96 18.89 -7.30
N LEU A 251 8.82 19.53 -8.45
CA LEU A 251 7.55 20.08 -8.90
C LEU A 251 6.84 19.08 -9.81
N LEU A 252 5.64 18.66 -9.41
CA LEU A 252 4.71 17.97 -10.28
C LEU A 252 3.73 19.00 -10.87
N ARG A 253 3.62 19.02 -12.20
CA ARG A 253 2.64 19.84 -12.90
C ARG A 253 1.52 18.94 -13.39
N ASP A 254 0.31 19.18 -12.93
CA ASP A 254 -0.89 18.50 -13.41
C ASP A 254 -1.29 19.13 -14.76
N GLY A 255 -0.54 18.83 -15.81
CA GLY A 255 -0.82 19.30 -17.17
C GLY A 255 -1.55 18.24 -17.97
N GLY A 256 -2.84 18.42 -18.19
CA GLY A 256 -3.63 17.63 -19.12
C GLY A 256 -3.90 18.39 -20.41
N THR A 257 -3.87 17.73 -21.55
CA THR A 257 -4.42 18.28 -22.79
C THR A 257 -5.93 17.93 -22.82
N LYS A 258 -6.79 18.91 -22.60
CA LYS A 258 -8.23 18.74 -22.74
C LYS A 258 -8.63 19.39 -24.07
N GLY A 259 -9.08 18.57 -25.05
CA GLY A 259 -9.53 19.09 -26.35
C GLY A 259 -8.47 19.82 -27.18
N GLY A 260 -7.19 19.39 -27.10
CA GLY A 260 -6.10 20.01 -27.89
C GLY A 260 -5.46 21.26 -27.28
N THR A 261 -6.03 21.81 -26.22
CA THR A 261 -5.48 22.98 -25.51
C THR A 261 -4.75 22.55 -24.25
N LYS A 262 -3.48 22.96 -24.07
CA LYS A 262 -2.75 22.78 -22.82
C LYS A 262 -3.42 23.62 -21.75
N THR A 263 -4.05 22.97 -20.77
CA THR A 263 -4.49 23.68 -19.56
C THR A 263 -3.26 23.95 -18.69
N GLU A 264 -3.11 25.17 -18.19
CA GLU A 264 -2.12 25.49 -17.16
C GLU A 264 -2.42 24.65 -15.92
N GLY A 265 -1.62 23.61 -15.72
CA GLY A 265 -1.77 22.72 -14.57
C GLY A 265 -1.20 23.40 -13.32
N HIS A 266 -1.86 23.20 -12.19
CA HIS A 266 -1.33 23.65 -10.91
C HIS A 266 -0.02 22.92 -10.61
N ALA A 267 1.04 23.68 -10.35
CA ALA A 267 2.29 23.14 -9.87
C ALA A 267 2.17 22.83 -8.37
N ARG A 268 2.51 21.60 -7.98
CA ARG A 268 2.57 21.22 -6.57
C ARG A 268 3.88 20.54 -6.23
N LEU A 269 4.32 20.70 -4.99
CA LEU A 269 5.47 19.96 -4.49
C LEU A 269 5.13 18.46 -4.41
N HIS A 270 6.06 17.64 -4.87
CA HIS A 270 5.91 16.20 -4.87
C HIS A 270 7.27 15.52 -4.66
N HIS A 271 7.29 14.32 -4.11
CA HIS A 271 8.51 13.53 -4.02
C HIS A 271 8.91 13.01 -5.40
N ALA A 272 10.18 13.20 -5.75
CA ALA A 272 10.79 12.65 -6.96
C ALA A 272 11.76 11.53 -6.57
N ILE A 273 11.53 10.32 -7.05
CA ILE A 273 12.30 9.12 -6.71
C ILE A 273 13.38 8.88 -7.76
N ASN A 274 14.61 8.74 -7.33
CA ASN A 274 15.69 8.20 -8.15
C ASN A 274 15.62 6.66 -8.09
N TRP A 275 14.95 6.07 -9.06
CA TRP A 275 14.72 4.64 -9.12
C TRP A 275 16.00 3.80 -9.11
N ASN A 276 17.07 4.27 -9.78
CA ASN A 276 18.35 3.57 -9.78
C ASN A 276 19.00 3.55 -8.39
N ALA A 277 18.75 4.57 -7.58
CA ALA A 277 19.23 4.62 -6.20
C ALA A 277 18.38 3.77 -5.25
N CYS A 278 17.14 3.42 -5.60
CA CYS A 278 16.28 2.54 -4.81
C CYS A 278 16.56 1.05 -5.03
N ALA A 279 17.25 0.66 -6.11
CA ALA A 279 17.62 -0.72 -6.33
C ALA A 279 18.67 -1.19 -5.32
N PRO A 280 18.60 -2.44 -4.83
CA PRO A 280 19.63 -3.00 -3.97
C PRO A 280 21.00 -2.96 -4.65
N LYS A 281 21.99 -2.39 -3.98
CA LYS A 281 23.37 -2.30 -4.45
C LYS A 281 24.24 -3.43 -3.92
N ILE A 282 23.80 -4.11 -2.87
CA ILE A 282 24.55 -5.14 -2.18
C ILE A 282 24.05 -6.50 -2.66
N ILE A 283 24.92 -7.25 -3.31
CA ILE A 283 24.69 -8.64 -3.63
C ILE A 283 25.32 -9.46 -2.50
N ARG A 284 24.53 -10.34 -1.87
CA ARG A 284 25.06 -11.25 -0.86
C ARG A 284 26.20 -12.07 -1.48
N GLU A 285 27.27 -12.31 -0.72
CA GLU A 285 28.47 -13.02 -1.19
C GLU A 285 28.13 -14.39 -1.80
N VAL A 286 27.16 -15.10 -1.21
CA VAL A 286 26.65 -16.39 -1.70
C VAL A 286 26.10 -16.32 -3.13
N HIS A 287 25.71 -15.15 -3.61
CA HIS A 287 25.19 -14.95 -4.97
C HIS A 287 26.21 -14.34 -5.92
N ARG A 288 27.42 -14.02 -5.46
CA ARG A 288 28.49 -13.58 -6.35
C ARG A 288 28.88 -14.73 -7.27
N LYS A 289 28.84 -14.46 -8.56
CA LYS A 289 29.44 -15.37 -9.53
C LYS A 289 30.94 -15.40 -9.25
N THR A 290 31.50 -16.54 -8.90
CA THR A 290 32.92 -16.74 -8.89
C THR A 290 33.45 -16.38 -10.29
N LYS A 291 34.39 -15.44 -10.35
CA LYS A 291 35.11 -15.20 -11.61
C LYS A 291 35.68 -16.54 -12.03
N ARG A 292 35.24 -17.05 -13.17
CA ARG A 292 35.90 -18.17 -13.80
C ARG A 292 37.35 -17.71 -14.09
N SER A 293 38.28 -18.27 -13.38
CA SER A 293 39.72 -18.16 -13.65
C SER A 293 40.03 -18.70 -15.05
#